data_995bae045b7e99609abc57c4fb326d7c
#
_entry.id   995bae045b7e99609abc57c4fb326d7c
#
_cell.length_a   1.000
_cell.length_b   1.000
_cell.length_c   1.000
_cell.angle_alpha   90.00
_cell.angle_beta   90.00
_cell.angle_gamma   90.00
#
_symmetry.space_group_name_H-M   'P 1'
#
loop_
_entity.id
_entity.type
_entity.pdbx_description
1 polymer ?
#
loop_
_entity_poly.entity_id
_entity_poly.type
_entity_poly.pdbx_seq_one_letter_code
_entity_poly.pdbx_strand_id
1 'polypeptide(L)'
;MRRRHLIALLAGGLPAALAGCQTDSTADDAATNETTVGIDAFTDEERAAVDRLDPAWPTGPYASYETTPVVVRGADGGVRGAVVAAVADTPDKRRLGLSAAESMPAAGGMLFTYESVGDRTYVMRDMSFGLDIIYADADGTITTIHNAPAPGPDENGASQTYPGRGQYVFEVTRNWTTDNNVSVGDRLVFTR
;
A
#
# COMPACT_ATOMS: atom_id res chain seq x y z
N MET A 1 -20.05 82.03 -0.07
CA MET A 1 -21.51 82.16 -0.24
C MET A 1 -22.16 80.85 0.14
N ARG A 2 -22.74 80.74 1.35
CA ARG A 2 -24.21 80.71 1.60
C ARG A 2 -24.84 79.50 0.88
N ARG A 3 -25.58 78.54 1.49
CA ARG A 3 -26.47 78.43 2.65
C ARG A 3 -26.78 76.91 2.78
N ARG A 4 -26.73 76.22 3.93
CA ARG A 4 -27.78 76.09 4.99
C ARG A 4 -29.14 75.63 4.46
N HIS A 5 -29.57 74.42 4.91
CA HIS A 5 -30.75 74.12 5.80
C HIS A 5 -30.95 72.60 5.74
N LEU A 6 -30.97 71.82 6.78
CA LEU A 6 -31.74 71.71 8.02
C LEU A 6 -33.01 70.81 7.81
N ILE A 7 -32.99 69.72 8.58
CA ILE A 7 -34.05 69.06 9.38
C ILE A 7 -35.12 68.24 8.64
N ALA A 8 -35.29 66.97 9.06
CA ALA A 8 -36.36 66.48 9.90
C ALA A 8 -36.19 64.99 10.27
N LEU A 9 -36.32 64.75 11.55
CA LEU A 9 -36.58 63.46 12.17
C LEU A 9 -37.93 62.89 11.77
N LEU A 10 -38.04 61.54 11.72
CA LEU A 10 -39.18 60.83 12.34
C LEU A 10 -38.81 59.37 12.61
N ALA A 11 -39.16 58.95 13.80
CA ALA A 11 -38.97 57.65 14.41
C ALA A 11 -39.95 56.60 13.87
N GLY A 12 -39.58 55.35 14.01
CA GLY A 12 -40.55 54.24 13.94
C GLY A 12 -40.01 52.87 13.67
N GLY A 13 -39.95 52.06 14.73
CA GLY A 13 -40.30 50.63 14.62
C GLY A 13 -39.20 49.63 14.38
N LEU A 14 -38.70 48.98 15.42
CA LEU A 14 -38.12 47.63 15.35
C LEU A 14 -39.16 46.59 14.94
N PRO A 15 -38.72 45.54 14.19
CA PRO A 15 -38.56 44.27 14.89
C PRO A 15 -37.24 43.56 14.55
N ALA A 16 -36.78 42.79 15.53
CA ALA A 16 -35.63 41.92 15.49
C ALA A 16 -35.82 40.80 14.45
N ALA A 17 -34.89 40.72 13.51
CA ALA A 17 -34.68 39.51 12.71
C ALA A 17 -33.28 39.04 12.97
N LEU A 18 -33.15 37.84 13.55
CA LEU A 18 -31.92 37.08 13.70
C LEU A 18 -31.41 36.72 12.29
N ALA A 19 -30.42 37.42 11.82
CA ALA A 19 -29.67 37.01 10.65
C ALA A 19 -28.43 36.24 11.13
N GLY A 20 -28.46 34.92 10.93
CA GLY A 20 -27.31 34.05 11.10
C GLY A 20 -26.18 34.49 10.18
N CYS A 21 -25.00 34.78 10.73
CA CYS A 21 -23.77 34.88 9.97
C CYS A 21 -23.43 33.52 9.39
N GLN A 22 -23.66 33.35 8.12
CA GLN A 22 -22.95 32.33 7.35
C GLN A 22 -21.56 32.89 7.08
N THR A 23 -20.60 32.35 7.80
CA THR A 23 -19.20 32.48 7.43
C THR A 23 -18.94 31.53 6.27
N ASP A 24 -18.90 32.05 5.05
CA ASP A 24 -18.28 31.37 3.92
C ASP A 24 -16.78 31.20 4.22
N SER A 25 -16.43 30.08 4.82
CA SER A 25 -15.07 29.60 4.85
C SER A 25 -14.85 28.78 3.58
N THR A 26 -14.48 29.46 2.51
CA THR A 26 -13.77 28.81 1.41
C THR A 26 -12.35 28.51 1.93
N ALA A 27 -12.21 27.41 2.67
CA ALA A 27 -10.94 26.77 2.84
C ALA A 27 -10.68 26.00 1.53
N ASP A 28 -9.73 26.48 0.75
CA ASP A 28 -9.02 25.66 -0.21
C ASP A 28 -8.34 24.54 0.55
N ASP A 29 -9.05 23.43 0.78
CA ASP A 29 -8.45 22.17 1.09
C ASP A 29 -7.77 21.68 -0.19
N ALA A 30 -6.49 22.06 -0.33
CA ALA A 30 -5.58 21.26 -1.11
C ALA A 30 -5.54 19.88 -0.45
N ALA A 31 -6.45 19.00 -0.89
CA ALA A 31 -6.42 17.60 -0.54
C ALA A 31 -5.07 17.05 -1.02
N THR A 32 -4.11 17.00 -0.11
CA THR A 32 -3.00 16.07 -0.22
C THR A 32 -3.63 14.69 -0.28
N ASN A 33 -3.68 14.13 -1.48
CA ASN A 33 -4.16 12.79 -1.72
C ASN A 33 -3.12 11.80 -1.17
N GLU A 34 -2.96 11.76 0.15
CA GLU A 34 -2.36 10.64 0.84
C GLU A 34 -3.37 9.50 0.68
N THR A 35 -3.13 8.65 -0.31
CA THR A 35 -3.84 7.39 -0.43
C THR A 35 -3.41 6.51 0.75
N THR A 36 -3.96 6.80 1.92
CA THR A 36 -3.92 5.89 3.06
C THR A 36 -4.81 4.73 2.68
N VAL A 37 -4.21 3.65 2.20
CA VAL A 37 -4.92 2.38 2.04
C VAL A 37 -5.13 1.82 3.44
N GLY A 38 -6.21 2.24 4.11
CA GLY A 38 -6.57 1.78 5.45
C GLY A 38 -7.33 0.44 5.42
N ILE A 39 -7.53 -0.18 6.59
CA ILE A 39 -8.33 -1.41 6.76
C ILE A 39 -9.73 -1.25 6.14
N ASP A 40 -10.27 -0.03 6.12
CA ASP A 40 -11.53 0.33 5.46
C ASP A 40 -11.50 0.22 3.93
N ALA A 41 -10.30 0.03 3.33
CA ALA A 41 -10.14 -0.20 1.90
C ALA A 41 -10.44 -1.65 1.47
N PHE A 42 -10.49 -2.60 2.41
CA PHE A 42 -10.86 -3.97 2.11
C PHE A 42 -12.38 -4.12 1.93
N THR A 43 -12.78 -4.83 0.90
CA THR A 43 -14.16 -5.32 0.74
C THR A 43 -14.48 -6.39 1.79
N ASP A 44 -15.76 -6.77 1.94
CA ASP A 44 -16.12 -7.86 2.88
C ASP A 44 -15.51 -9.21 2.48
N GLU A 45 -15.36 -9.48 1.17
CA GLU A 45 -14.70 -10.68 0.66
C GLU A 45 -13.22 -10.69 1.00
N GLU A 46 -12.53 -9.55 0.84
CA GLU A 46 -11.12 -9.39 1.20
C GLU A 46 -10.89 -9.52 2.70
N ARG A 47 -11.77 -8.94 3.54
CA ARG A 47 -11.74 -9.14 4.99
C ARG A 47 -11.88 -10.63 5.34
N ALA A 48 -12.83 -11.31 4.73
CA ALA A 48 -13.01 -12.74 4.95
C ALA A 48 -11.82 -13.58 4.47
N ALA A 49 -11.06 -13.14 3.46
CA ALA A 49 -9.82 -13.78 3.04
C ALA A 49 -8.71 -13.57 4.08
N VAL A 50 -8.58 -12.34 4.60
CA VAL A 50 -7.62 -11.99 5.65
C VAL A 50 -7.90 -12.75 6.95
N ASP A 51 -9.16 -12.87 7.37
CA ASP A 51 -9.57 -13.54 8.61
C ASP A 51 -9.24 -15.06 8.63
N ARG A 52 -8.99 -15.65 7.46
CA ARG A 52 -8.59 -17.06 7.32
C ARG A 52 -7.08 -17.26 7.39
N LEU A 53 -6.28 -16.19 7.40
CA LEU A 53 -4.83 -16.30 7.43
C LEU A 53 -4.35 -16.76 8.82
N ASP A 54 -3.45 -17.75 8.82
CA ASP A 54 -2.72 -18.12 10.03
C ASP A 54 -1.47 -17.24 10.15
N PRO A 55 -1.34 -16.40 11.21
CA PRO A 55 -0.22 -15.48 11.37
C PRO A 55 1.08 -16.17 11.87
N ALA A 56 1.37 -17.42 11.47
CA ALA A 56 2.62 -18.11 11.80
C ALA A 56 3.88 -17.43 11.19
N TRP A 57 3.74 -16.33 10.53
CA TRP A 57 4.76 -15.48 9.93
C TRP A 57 4.56 -14.02 10.35
N PRO A 58 5.63 -13.21 10.57
CA PRO A 58 7.05 -13.55 10.46
C PRO A 58 7.63 -14.21 11.72
N THR A 59 8.73 -14.95 11.55
CA THR A 59 9.45 -15.65 12.61
C THR A 59 10.97 -15.39 12.53
N GLY A 60 11.73 -15.87 13.52
CA GLY A 60 13.19 -15.78 13.52
C GLY A 60 13.71 -14.35 13.39
N PRO A 61 14.60 -14.03 12.42
CA PRO A 61 15.16 -12.70 12.24
C PRO A 61 14.11 -11.62 11.95
N TYR A 62 12.93 -12.01 11.54
CA TYR A 62 11.84 -11.11 11.14
C TYR A 62 10.77 -10.93 12.22
N ALA A 63 10.87 -11.60 13.37
CA ALA A 63 9.84 -11.60 14.42
C ALA A 63 9.49 -10.21 14.97
N SER A 64 10.39 -9.22 14.81
CA SER A 64 10.16 -7.83 15.21
C SER A 64 9.65 -6.92 14.09
N TYR A 65 9.43 -7.47 12.88
CA TYR A 65 8.91 -6.67 11.77
C TYR A 65 7.42 -6.41 11.99
N GLU A 66 7.00 -5.21 11.63
CA GLU A 66 5.57 -4.93 11.48
C GLU A 66 4.98 -5.83 10.40
N THR A 67 3.72 -6.18 10.57
CA THR A 67 3.00 -7.03 9.62
C THR A 67 1.79 -6.31 9.06
N THR A 68 1.46 -6.61 7.82
CA THR A 68 0.22 -6.16 7.20
C THR A 68 -0.39 -7.30 6.40
N PRO A 69 -1.71 -7.47 6.42
CA PRO A 69 -2.37 -8.30 5.44
C PRO A 69 -2.21 -7.66 4.06
N VAL A 70 -1.83 -8.45 3.07
CA VAL A 70 -1.80 -8.07 1.66
C VAL A 70 -2.78 -8.95 0.91
N VAL A 71 -3.75 -8.33 0.27
CA VAL A 71 -4.71 -8.98 -0.62
C VAL A 71 -4.38 -8.60 -2.07
N VAL A 72 -4.44 -9.53 -2.98
CA VAL A 72 -4.41 -9.24 -4.41
C VAL A 72 -5.84 -9.22 -4.94
N ARG A 73 -6.26 -8.06 -5.40
CA ARG A 73 -7.55 -7.83 -6.09
C ARG A 73 -7.34 -7.93 -7.59
N GLY A 74 -8.09 -8.79 -8.24
CA GLY A 74 -8.10 -8.89 -9.69
C GLY A 74 -8.66 -7.65 -10.37
N ALA A 75 -8.31 -7.43 -11.61
CA ALA A 75 -8.89 -6.35 -12.43
C ALA A 75 -10.41 -6.45 -12.58
N ASP A 76 -10.99 -7.65 -12.39
CA ASP A 76 -12.42 -7.92 -12.33
C ASP A 76 -13.07 -7.62 -10.98
N GLY A 77 -12.27 -7.20 -9.97
CA GLY A 77 -12.68 -6.89 -8.62
C GLY A 77 -12.70 -8.08 -7.65
N GLY A 78 -12.49 -9.30 -8.13
CA GLY A 78 -12.46 -10.51 -7.29
C GLY A 78 -11.15 -10.66 -6.52
N VAL A 79 -11.18 -11.37 -5.38
CA VAL A 79 -10.00 -11.72 -4.61
C VAL A 79 -9.22 -12.82 -5.31
N ARG A 80 -7.92 -12.57 -5.60
CA ARG A 80 -7.01 -13.59 -6.12
C ARG A 80 -6.39 -14.40 -4.98
N GLY A 81 -5.92 -13.72 -3.95
CA GLY A 81 -5.30 -14.35 -2.79
C GLY A 81 -4.95 -13.33 -1.72
N ALA A 82 -4.58 -13.83 -0.54
CA ALA A 82 -4.16 -13.02 0.58
C ALA A 82 -3.02 -13.69 1.36
N VAL A 83 -2.13 -12.89 1.94
CA VAL A 83 -1.06 -13.34 2.84
C VAL A 83 -0.84 -12.35 3.98
N VAL A 84 -0.17 -12.77 5.04
CA VAL A 84 0.42 -11.87 6.04
C VAL A 84 1.84 -11.52 5.59
N ALA A 85 2.11 -10.25 5.33
CA ALA A 85 3.42 -9.80 4.91
C ALA A 85 4.19 -9.11 6.05
N ALA A 86 5.46 -9.47 6.21
CA ALA A 86 6.41 -8.69 6.99
C ALA A 86 6.77 -7.42 6.23
N VAL A 87 6.82 -6.26 6.90
CA VAL A 87 7.06 -4.96 6.24
C VAL A 87 8.53 -4.58 6.29
N ALA A 88 9.13 -4.44 5.10
CA ALA A 88 10.50 -3.97 4.91
C ALA A 88 10.49 -2.50 4.43
N ASP A 89 10.41 -1.57 5.38
CA ASP A 89 10.24 -0.12 5.18
C ASP A 89 11.53 0.69 5.40
N THR A 90 12.58 0.08 5.94
CA THR A 90 13.88 0.74 6.14
C THR A 90 14.95 0.19 5.18
N PRO A 91 16.04 0.95 4.91
CA PRO A 91 17.13 0.46 4.07
C PRO A 91 17.71 -0.87 4.55
N ASP A 92 17.87 -1.06 5.87
CA ASP A 92 18.44 -2.30 6.42
C ASP A 92 17.50 -3.49 6.26
N LYS A 93 16.19 -3.31 6.52
CA LYS A 93 15.18 -4.35 6.29
C LYS A 93 15.10 -4.73 4.80
N ARG A 94 15.10 -3.73 3.90
CA ARG A 94 15.11 -3.99 2.45
C ARG A 94 16.38 -4.69 1.98
N ARG A 95 17.54 -4.35 2.59
CA ARG A 95 18.81 -5.02 2.27
C ARG A 95 18.84 -6.48 2.74
N LEU A 96 18.29 -6.76 3.92
CA LEU A 96 18.16 -8.12 4.44
C LEU A 96 17.21 -8.93 3.54
N GLY A 97 16.05 -8.35 3.20
CA GLY A 97 15.03 -9.07 2.45
C GLY A 97 14.69 -10.39 3.11
N LEU A 98 14.48 -11.44 2.33
CA LEU A 98 14.23 -12.81 2.82
C LEU A 98 15.49 -13.68 2.95
N SER A 99 16.70 -13.11 2.76
CA SER A 99 17.97 -13.86 2.69
C SER A 99 18.34 -14.63 3.96
N ALA A 100 17.76 -14.28 5.11
CA ALA A 100 17.98 -14.99 6.38
C ALA A 100 16.84 -15.95 6.75
N ALA A 101 15.86 -16.16 5.85
CA ALA A 101 14.79 -17.12 6.04
C ALA A 101 15.19 -18.49 5.48
N GLU A 102 15.01 -19.54 6.27
CA GLU A 102 15.17 -20.92 5.78
C GLU A 102 13.98 -21.36 4.94
N SER A 103 12.79 -20.86 5.29
CA SER A 103 11.53 -21.11 4.58
C SER A 103 10.52 -20.01 4.92
N MET A 104 9.47 -19.93 4.12
CA MET A 104 8.33 -19.06 4.35
C MET A 104 7.04 -19.86 4.13
N PRO A 105 6.01 -19.73 5.01
CA PRO A 105 4.74 -20.41 4.79
C PRO A 105 4.00 -19.87 3.56
N ALA A 106 3.13 -20.66 2.95
CA ALA A 106 2.36 -20.26 1.78
C ALA A 106 1.48 -19.02 2.00
N ALA A 107 1.03 -18.79 3.24
CA ALA A 107 0.28 -17.59 3.64
C ALA A 107 1.20 -16.45 4.14
N GLY A 108 2.51 -16.57 3.99
CA GLY A 108 3.50 -15.55 4.34
C GLY A 108 4.00 -14.79 3.13
N GLY A 109 4.51 -13.57 3.39
CA GLY A 109 5.14 -12.72 2.37
C GLY A 109 6.01 -11.64 2.97
N MET A 110 6.69 -10.88 2.12
CA MET A 110 7.40 -9.65 2.50
C MET A 110 6.99 -8.51 1.59
N LEU A 111 6.58 -7.40 2.19
CA LEU A 111 6.21 -6.17 1.49
C LEU A 111 7.31 -5.13 1.69
N PHE A 112 8.01 -4.81 0.62
CA PHE A 112 8.99 -3.74 0.56
C PHE A 112 8.31 -2.45 0.15
N THR A 113 8.47 -1.41 0.95
CA THR A 113 7.83 -0.12 0.71
C THR A 113 8.88 0.95 0.47
N TYR A 114 8.61 1.85 -0.48
CA TYR A 114 9.48 2.96 -0.83
C TYR A 114 8.70 4.27 -0.86
N GLU A 115 9.39 5.39 -0.78
CA GLU A 115 8.79 6.73 -0.78
C GLU A 115 8.15 7.08 -2.14
N SER A 116 8.68 6.52 -3.23
CA SER A 116 8.21 6.83 -4.58
C SER A 116 8.43 5.67 -5.55
N VAL A 117 7.71 5.72 -6.67
CA VAL A 117 7.92 4.81 -7.80
C VAL A 117 9.33 5.00 -8.36
N GLY A 118 10.04 3.91 -8.56
CA GLY A 118 11.40 3.91 -9.12
C GLY A 118 11.78 2.57 -9.72
N ASP A 119 12.84 2.58 -10.53
CA ASP A 119 13.43 1.36 -11.07
C ASP A 119 14.22 0.65 -9.98
N ARG A 120 14.04 -0.65 -9.86
CA ARG A 120 14.64 -1.49 -8.82
C ARG A 120 15.06 -2.82 -9.41
N THR A 121 16.08 -3.41 -8.83
CA THR A 121 16.51 -4.76 -9.21
C THR A 121 16.64 -5.60 -7.96
N TYR A 122 15.87 -6.66 -7.88
CA TYR A 122 15.94 -7.67 -6.83
C TYR A 122 16.82 -8.82 -7.26
N VAL A 123 17.36 -9.54 -6.30
CA VAL A 123 18.27 -10.66 -6.51
C VAL A 123 17.95 -11.79 -5.52
N MET A 124 18.32 -13.01 -5.86
CA MET A 124 18.12 -14.20 -5.01
C MET A 124 19.32 -14.49 -4.10
N ARG A 125 20.07 -13.45 -3.68
CA ARG A 125 21.27 -13.60 -2.85
C ARG A 125 20.94 -14.31 -1.53
N ASP A 126 21.67 -15.36 -1.23
CA ASP A 126 21.56 -16.19 -0.01
C ASP A 126 20.15 -16.79 0.21
N MET A 127 19.38 -16.95 -0.88
CA MET A 127 18.06 -17.56 -0.82
C MET A 127 18.14 -19.09 -0.90
N SER A 128 17.38 -19.77 -0.05
CA SER A 128 17.26 -21.22 -0.04
C SER A 128 15.98 -21.74 -0.71
N PHE A 129 15.04 -20.86 -1.05
CA PHE A 129 13.78 -21.20 -1.74
C PHE A 129 13.45 -20.18 -2.81
N GLY A 130 12.58 -20.57 -3.75
CA GLY A 130 12.16 -19.70 -4.84
C GLY A 130 11.05 -18.75 -4.42
N LEU A 131 10.95 -17.62 -5.14
CA LEU A 131 10.00 -16.56 -4.90
C LEU A 131 9.24 -16.16 -6.17
N ASP A 132 8.05 -15.64 -6.01
CA ASP A 132 7.46 -14.71 -6.95
C ASP A 132 7.75 -13.29 -6.46
N ILE A 133 8.36 -12.46 -7.32
CA ILE A 133 8.73 -11.07 -7.04
C ILE A 133 7.80 -10.18 -7.85
N ILE A 134 6.94 -9.44 -7.15
CA ILE A 134 5.83 -8.68 -7.71
C ILE A 134 6.10 -7.20 -7.50
N TYR A 135 6.17 -6.44 -8.58
CA TYR A 135 6.30 -4.97 -8.54
C TYR A 135 4.94 -4.33 -8.69
N ALA A 136 4.69 -3.29 -7.90
CA ALA A 136 3.48 -2.50 -8.01
C ALA A 136 3.79 -1.00 -7.94
N ASP A 137 3.02 -0.20 -8.64
CA ASP A 137 3.16 1.26 -8.65
C ASP A 137 2.56 1.94 -7.39
N ALA A 138 2.37 3.26 -7.43
CA ALA A 138 1.95 4.04 -6.28
C ALA A 138 0.53 3.73 -5.79
N ASP A 139 -0.36 3.31 -6.68
CA ASP A 139 -1.73 2.94 -6.35
C ASP A 139 -1.91 1.44 -6.09
N GLY A 140 -0.81 0.68 -6.11
CA GLY A 140 -0.77 -0.75 -5.89
C GLY A 140 -1.00 -1.60 -7.14
N THR A 141 -1.15 -1.00 -8.34
CA THR A 141 -1.31 -1.77 -9.57
C THR A 141 -0.04 -2.56 -9.90
N ILE A 142 -0.18 -3.86 -10.12
CA ILE A 142 0.94 -4.75 -10.44
C ILE A 142 1.46 -4.44 -11.84
N THR A 143 2.75 -4.10 -11.90
CA THR A 143 3.44 -3.71 -13.14
C THR A 143 4.33 -4.81 -13.71
N THR A 144 4.86 -5.68 -12.84
CA THR A 144 5.77 -6.77 -13.25
C THR A 144 5.67 -7.91 -12.25
N ILE A 145 5.76 -9.15 -12.74
CA ILE A 145 5.84 -10.38 -11.95
C ILE A 145 7.03 -11.19 -12.47
N HIS A 146 7.91 -11.60 -11.55
CA HIS A 146 8.97 -12.55 -11.83
C HIS A 146 8.78 -13.82 -11.01
N ASN A 147 8.93 -14.96 -11.66
CA ASN A 147 8.98 -16.27 -11.00
C ASN A 147 10.44 -16.68 -10.84
N ALA A 148 11.01 -16.39 -9.68
CA ALA A 148 12.43 -16.56 -9.39
C ALA A 148 12.70 -17.95 -8.76
N PRO A 149 13.46 -18.86 -9.42
CA PRO A 149 13.84 -20.11 -8.80
C PRO A 149 14.86 -19.88 -7.68
N ALA A 150 14.91 -20.82 -6.73
CA ALA A 150 16.02 -20.86 -5.78
C ALA A 150 17.36 -20.97 -6.54
N PRO A 151 18.43 -20.32 -6.05
CA PRO A 151 19.77 -20.54 -6.58
C PRO A 151 20.17 -22.02 -6.54
N GLY A 152 20.95 -22.45 -7.52
CA GLY A 152 21.52 -23.79 -7.52
C GLY A 152 22.56 -23.98 -6.41
N PRO A 153 23.02 -25.22 -6.15
CA PRO A 153 23.93 -25.53 -5.05
C PRO A 153 25.25 -24.74 -5.08
N ASP A 154 25.70 -24.34 -6.27
CA ASP A 154 26.97 -23.62 -6.49
C ASP A 154 26.74 -22.13 -6.84
N GLU A 155 25.51 -21.64 -6.68
CA GLU A 155 25.12 -20.26 -6.98
C GLU A 155 24.84 -19.49 -5.69
N ASN A 156 25.33 -18.25 -5.59
CA ASN A 156 24.99 -17.37 -4.47
C ASN A 156 23.71 -16.54 -4.73
N GLY A 157 23.09 -16.67 -5.90
CA GLY A 157 21.89 -15.98 -6.31
C GLY A 157 22.06 -14.47 -6.59
N ALA A 158 23.22 -13.89 -6.34
CA ALA A 158 23.44 -12.46 -6.57
C ALA A 158 23.46 -12.08 -8.06
N SER A 159 23.74 -13.04 -8.94
CA SER A 159 23.69 -12.88 -10.40
C SER A 159 22.30 -13.10 -10.99
N GLN A 160 21.38 -13.69 -10.23
CA GLN A 160 19.99 -13.83 -10.62
C GLN A 160 19.25 -12.50 -10.37
N THR A 161 19.10 -11.70 -11.41
CA THR A 161 18.57 -10.33 -11.32
C THR A 161 17.15 -10.24 -11.87
N TYR A 162 16.28 -9.54 -11.14
CA TYR A 162 14.87 -9.39 -11.43
C TYR A 162 14.50 -7.89 -11.42
N PRO A 163 14.69 -7.18 -12.55
CA PRO A 163 14.41 -5.75 -12.64
C PRO A 163 12.91 -5.47 -12.75
N GLY A 164 12.47 -4.36 -12.19
CA GLY A 164 11.10 -3.86 -12.31
C GLY A 164 10.98 -2.42 -11.86
N ARG A 165 9.81 -1.85 -12.08
CA ARG A 165 9.50 -0.49 -11.68
C ARG A 165 8.29 -0.48 -10.77
N GLY A 166 8.42 0.11 -9.57
CA GLY A 166 7.34 0.18 -8.60
C GLY A 166 7.64 1.06 -7.40
N GLN A 167 6.63 1.37 -6.62
CA GLN A 167 6.74 1.92 -5.28
C GLN A 167 6.76 0.80 -4.24
N TYR A 168 6.12 -0.31 -4.57
CA TYR A 168 6.06 -1.50 -3.75
C TYR A 168 6.69 -2.67 -4.48
N VAL A 169 7.36 -3.55 -3.71
CA VAL A 169 7.74 -4.87 -4.17
C VAL A 169 7.20 -5.87 -3.16
N PHE A 170 6.54 -6.90 -3.66
CA PHE A 170 5.90 -7.90 -2.83
C PHE A 170 6.45 -9.27 -3.20
N GLU A 171 7.03 -9.95 -2.21
CA GLU A 171 7.61 -11.28 -2.37
C GLU A 171 6.76 -12.32 -1.65
N VAL A 172 6.43 -13.39 -2.37
CA VAL A 172 5.70 -14.55 -1.90
C VAL A 172 6.40 -15.83 -2.34
N THR A 173 5.99 -16.97 -1.83
CA THR A 173 6.55 -18.26 -2.27
C THR A 173 6.36 -18.46 -3.77
N ARG A 174 7.33 -19.08 -4.41
CA ARG A 174 7.33 -19.33 -5.86
C ARG A 174 6.06 -20.07 -6.30
N ASN A 175 5.52 -19.68 -7.45
CA ASN A 175 4.27 -20.13 -8.06
C ASN A 175 2.99 -19.64 -7.35
N TRP A 176 3.08 -18.90 -6.25
CA TRP A 176 1.91 -18.35 -5.58
C TRP A 176 1.04 -17.51 -6.54
N THR A 177 1.67 -16.70 -7.40
CA THR A 177 0.95 -15.90 -8.40
C THR A 177 0.21 -16.75 -9.42
N THR A 178 0.85 -17.84 -9.89
CA THR A 178 0.24 -18.79 -10.83
C THR A 178 -0.93 -19.52 -10.19
N ASP A 179 -0.74 -20.04 -8.98
CA ASP A 179 -1.74 -20.82 -8.25
C ASP A 179 -2.98 -20.00 -7.89
N ASN A 180 -2.80 -18.68 -7.73
CA ASN A 180 -3.86 -17.74 -7.41
C ASN A 180 -4.35 -16.91 -8.62
N ASN A 181 -3.91 -17.21 -9.85
CA ASN A 181 -4.27 -16.49 -11.07
C ASN A 181 -4.00 -14.97 -10.99
N VAL A 182 -2.91 -14.58 -10.34
CA VAL A 182 -2.45 -13.18 -10.26
C VAL A 182 -1.76 -12.78 -11.56
N SER A 183 -2.08 -11.61 -12.06
CA SER A 183 -1.58 -11.08 -13.33
C SER A 183 -1.16 -9.61 -13.20
N VAL A 184 -0.34 -9.14 -14.14
CA VAL A 184 -0.08 -7.71 -14.33
C VAL A 184 -1.41 -7.00 -14.60
N GLY A 185 -1.64 -5.87 -13.92
CA GLY A 185 -2.91 -5.13 -13.94
C GLY A 185 -3.83 -5.45 -12.76
N ASP A 186 -3.60 -6.56 -12.02
CA ASP A 186 -4.22 -6.77 -10.71
C ASP A 186 -3.64 -5.79 -9.68
N ARG A 187 -4.21 -5.72 -8.48
CA ARG A 187 -3.86 -4.70 -7.51
C ARG A 187 -3.51 -5.28 -6.13
N LEU A 188 -2.40 -4.82 -5.56
CA LEU A 188 -2.09 -5.03 -4.16
C LEU A 188 -2.96 -4.10 -3.29
N VAL A 189 -3.68 -4.67 -2.33
CA VAL A 189 -4.47 -3.95 -1.33
C VAL A 189 -3.92 -4.32 0.05
N PHE A 190 -3.51 -3.32 0.84
CA PHE A 190 -2.94 -3.53 2.16
C PHE A 190 -3.12 -2.28 3.01
N THR A 191 -2.92 -2.42 4.33
CA THR A 191 -2.99 -1.30 5.28
C THR A 191 -1.58 -0.82 5.63
N ARG A 192 -1.44 0.47 5.84
CA ARG A 192 -0.21 1.11 6.27
C ARG A 192 -0.45 1.95 7.52
#